data_4c90f6a8e0faa17217a857de32c69ca5
#
_entry.id   4c90f6a8e0faa17217a857de32c69ca5
#
_cell.length_a   1.000
_cell.length_b   1.000
_cell.length_c   1.000
_cell.angle_alpha   90.00
_cell.angle_beta   90.00
_cell.angle_gamma   90.00
#
_symmetry.space_group_name_H-M   'P 1'
#
loop_
_entity.id
_entity.type
_entity.pdbx_description
1 polymer ?
#
loop_
_entity_poly.entity_id
_entity_poly.type
_entity_poly.pdbx_seq_one_letter_code
_entity_poly.pdbx_strand_id
1 'polypeptide(L)'
;MMENNIQKMPALFVGHGNPMNAIDDNKFTQTWQLIGESIPRPKAILSISAHWETLGTYFTAMQTPRTIHDFGGFPRALFNVEYPASGNPELASKISRTM
;
A
#
# COMPACT_ATOMS: atom_id res chain seq x y z
N MET A 1 17.71 -33.01 -2.85
CA MET A 1 16.39 -32.55 -3.22
C MET A 1 16.38 -31.04 -3.48
N MET A 2 15.72 -30.69 -4.51
CA MET A 2 15.58 -29.29 -4.82
C MET A 2 14.55 -28.64 -3.91
N GLU A 3 14.96 -27.65 -3.21
CA GLU A 3 14.03 -26.92 -2.40
C GLU A 3 13.16 -26.01 -3.24
N ASN A 4 11.93 -25.90 -2.82
CA ASN A 4 11.04 -24.94 -3.41
C ASN A 4 11.42 -23.55 -2.90
N ASN A 5 11.90 -22.69 -3.80
CA ASN A 5 12.37 -21.37 -3.44
C ASN A 5 11.25 -20.32 -3.37
N ILE A 6 10.00 -20.76 -3.39
CA ILE A 6 8.89 -19.85 -3.24
C ILE A 6 8.87 -19.34 -1.81
N GLN A 7 9.06 -18.05 -1.65
CA GLN A 7 8.92 -17.40 -0.37
C GLN A 7 7.50 -16.97 -0.18
N LYS A 8 6.98 -17.28 1.01
CA LYS A 8 5.67 -16.80 1.39
C LYS A 8 5.82 -15.36 1.89
N MET A 9 5.24 -14.43 1.17
CA MET A 9 5.30 -13.03 1.54
C MET A 9 4.41 -12.75 2.73
N PRO A 10 4.78 -11.82 3.59
CA PRO A 10 3.99 -11.50 4.77
C PRO A 10 2.70 -10.80 4.42
N ALA A 11 1.70 -10.99 5.27
CA ALA A 11 0.52 -10.15 5.31
C ALA A 11 0.66 -9.22 6.51
N LEU A 12 0.47 -7.92 6.29
CA LEU A 12 0.65 -6.92 7.33
C LEU A 12 -0.68 -6.21 7.58
N PHE A 13 -0.99 -6.00 8.85
CA PHE A 13 -2.09 -5.16 9.26
C PHE A 13 -1.49 -3.94 9.97
N VAL A 14 -1.66 -2.76 9.39
CA VAL A 14 -1.02 -1.55 9.89
C VAL A 14 -2.06 -0.52 10.27
N GLY A 15 -2.04 -0.12 11.55
CA GLY A 15 -2.76 1.07 11.99
C GLY A 15 -1.85 2.27 11.81
N HIS A 16 -2.03 3.01 10.70
CA HIS A 16 -1.09 4.07 10.36
C HIS A 16 -1.29 5.37 11.16
N GLY A 17 -2.42 5.49 11.88
CA GLY A 17 -2.66 6.64 12.75
C GLY A 17 -2.81 7.94 11.99
N ASN A 18 -2.18 8.98 12.51
CA ASN A 18 -2.29 10.33 11.97
C ASN A 18 -1.72 10.43 10.56
N PRO A 19 -2.43 11.07 9.61
CA PRO A 19 -1.91 11.30 8.25
C PRO A 19 -0.54 11.97 8.21
N MET A 20 -0.18 12.76 9.22
CA MET A 20 1.14 13.38 9.32
C MET A 20 2.28 12.37 9.34
N ASN A 21 2.01 11.10 9.65
CA ASN A 21 3.03 10.07 9.59
C ASN A 21 3.60 9.86 8.18
N ALA A 22 2.93 10.38 7.16
CA ALA A 22 3.48 10.34 5.80
C ALA A 22 4.73 11.21 5.65
N ILE A 23 4.90 12.23 6.51
CA ILE A 23 6.04 13.15 6.44
C ILE A 23 6.78 13.28 7.77
N ASP A 24 6.24 12.76 8.86
CA ASP A 24 6.89 12.83 10.16
C ASP A 24 7.94 11.74 10.32
N ASP A 25 8.97 12.07 11.10
CA ASP A 25 9.99 11.11 11.52
C ASP A 25 9.80 10.83 13.01
N ASN A 26 9.26 9.66 13.32
CA ASN A 26 9.00 9.26 14.70
C ASN A 26 9.19 7.75 14.84
N LYS A 27 8.96 7.22 16.04
CA LYS A 27 9.20 5.80 16.29
C LYS A 27 8.30 4.89 15.44
N PHE A 28 7.11 5.34 15.07
CA PHE A 28 6.21 4.56 14.24
C PHE A 28 6.72 4.48 12.81
N THR A 29 7.06 5.63 12.22
CA THR A 29 7.57 5.67 10.85
C THR A 29 8.91 4.96 10.74
N GLN A 30 9.76 5.07 11.75
CA GLN A 30 11.04 4.36 11.79
C GLN A 30 10.83 2.85 11.85
N THR A 31 9.86 2.40 12.63
CA THR A 31 9.54 0.97 12.73
C THR A 31 9.01 0.44 11.40
N TRP A 32 8.15 1.18 10.72
CA TRP A 32 7.64 0.78 9.40
C TRP A 32 8.77 0.67 8.39
N GLN A 33 9.71 1.59 8.44
CA GLN A 33 10.88 1.52 7.57
C GLN A 33 11.70 0.26 7.82
N LEU A 34 11.93 -0.08 9.09
CA LEU A 34 12.65 -1.29 9.45
C LEU A 34 11.92 -2.55 8.96
N ILE A 35 10.60 -2.58 9.10
CA ILE A 35 9.80 -3.70 8.61
C ILE A 35 9.96 -3.82 7.09
N GLY A 36 9.85 -2.69 6.38
CA GLY A 36 10.01 -2.69 4.92
C GLY A 36 11.37 -3.19 4.47
N GLU A 37 12.42 -2.84 5.21
CA GLU A 37 13.78 -3.28 4.91
C GLU A 37 14.01 -4.74 5.25
N SER A 38 13.22 -5.30 6.16
CA SER A 38 13.42 -6.67 6.65
C SER A 38 12.76 -7.75 5.80
N ILE A 39 11.86 -7.36 4.90
CA ILE A 39 11.16 -8.32 4.05
C ILE A 39 11.74 -8.30 2.65
N PRO A 40 11.63 -9.41 1.90
CA PRO A 40 12.07 -9.42 0.50
C PRO A 40 11.26 -8.43 -0.32
N ARG A 41 11.88 -7.90 -1.37
CA ARG A 41 11.18 -6.98 -2.26
C ARG A 41 10.04 -7.72 -2.98
N PRO A 42 8.79 -7.31 -2.80
CA PRO A 42 7.67 -8.00 -3.44
C PRO A 42 7.57 -7.63 -4.92
N LYS A 43 6.97 -8.52 -5.70
CA LYS A 43 6.66 -8.23 -7.10
C LYS A 43 5.45 -7.34 -7.23
N ALA A 44 4.55 -7.40 -6.26
CA ALA A 44 3.34 -6.59 -6.22
C ALA A 44 2.86 -6.48 -4.79
N ILE A 45 2.06 -5.46 -4.51
CA ILE A 45 1.47 -5.25 -3.19
C ILE A 45 -0.03 -5.13 -3.38
N LEU A 46 -0.77 -5.96 -2.66
CA LEU A 46 -2.21 -5.82 -2.55
C LEU A 46 -2.50 -5.00 -1.29
N SER A 47 -3.02 -3.80 -1.48
CA SER A 47 -3.33 -2.90 -0.37
C SER A 47 -4.84 -2.80 -0.17
N ILE A 48 -5.28 -3.05 1.04
CA ILE A 48 -6.68 -2.90 1.43
C ILE A 48 -6.73 -1.70 2.36
N SER A 49 -7.39 -0.63 1.92
CA SER A 49 -7.41 0.62 2.66
C SER A 49 -8.82 0.96 3.12
N ALA A 50 -8.93 1.41 4.37
CA ALA A 50 -10.19 1.93 4.89
C ALA A 50 -10.56 3.29 4.28
N HIS A 51 -9.64 3.92 3.57
CA HIS A 51 -9.86 5.22 2.93
C HIS A 51 -10.47 5.10 1.53
N TRP A 52 -10.69 3.89 1.07
CA TRP A 52 -11.30 3.67 -0.23
C TRP A 52 -12.54 2.78 -0.06
N GLU A 53 -13.69 3.41 -0.13
CA GLU A 53 -14.98 2.72 0.01
C GLU A 53 -15.68 2.63 -1.32
N THR A 54 -16.28 1.47 -1.55
CA THR A 54 -17.09 1.25 -2.75
C THR A 54 -18.33 0.46 -2.37
N LEU A 55 -19.34 0.53 -3.21
CA LEU A 55 -20.50 -0.36 -3.08
C LEU A 55 -20.09 -1.70 -3.70
N GLY A 56 -19.81 -2.68 -2.85
CA GLY A 56 -19.27 -3.96 -3.28
C GLY A 56 -17.75 -3.96 -3.23
N THR A 57 -17.16 -5.02 -3.76
CA THR A 57 -15.72 -5.23 -3.74
C THR A 57 -15.12 -4.90 -5.10
N TYR A 58 -14.16 -4.00 -5.13
CA TYR A 58 -13.50 -3.55 -6.35
C TYR A 58 -11.99 -3.55 -6.18
N PHE A 59 -11.29 -3.64 -7.30
CA PHE A 59 -9.84 -3.52 -7.38
C PHE A 59 -9.50 -2.38 -8.33
N THR A 60 -8.46 -1.61 -8.01
CA THR A 60 -7.96 -0.62 -8.95
C THR A 60 -7.36 -1.32 -10.16
N ALA A 61 -7.75 -0.89 -11.33
CA ALA A 61 -7.33 -1.54 -12.58
C ALA A 61 -6.58 -0.60 -13.51
N MET A 62 -6.25 0.63 -13.07
CA MET A 62 -5.47 1.57 -13.87
C MET A 62 -3.98 1.32 -13.69
N GLN A 63 -3.20 1.71 -14.70
CA GLN A 63 -1.74 1.58 -14.63
C GLN A 63 -1.09 2.64 -13.77
N THR A 64 -1.70 3.82 -13.68
CA THR A 64 -1.16 4.95 -12.94
C THR A 64 -2.21 5.52 -12.00
N PRO A 65 -2.50 4.82 -10.90
CA PRO A 65 -3.45 5.34 -9.91
C PRO A 65 -2.93 6.63 -9.30
N ARG A 66 -3.85 7.55 -9.07
CA ARG A 66 -3.51 8.84 -8.45
C ARG A 66 -3.40 8.70 -6.94
N THR A 67 -2.63 9.60 -6.33
CA THR A 67 -2.60 9.73 -4.88
C THR A 67 -3.86 10.45 -4.40
N ILE A 68 -4.51 9.89 -3.39
CA ILE A 68 -5.74 10.45 -2.84
C ILE A 68 -5.40 11.13 -1.52
N HIS A 69 -5.86 12.37 -1.37
CA HIS A 69 -5.68 13.17 -0.16
C HIS A 69 -7.06 13.44 0.44
N ASP A 70 -7.56 12.52 1.24
CA ASP A 70 -8.92 12.55 1.78
C ASP A 70 -9.00 13.14 3.19
N PHE A 71 -8.18 14.11 3.47
CA PHE A 71 -8.11 14.74 4.78
C PHE A 71 -8.13 16.27 4.62
N GLY A 72 -8.43 16.98 5.71
CA GLY A 72 -8.43 18.45 5.73
C GLY A 72 -7.78 18.97 6.99
N GLY A 73 -7.43 20.26 7.00
CA GLY A 73 -6.87 20.91 8.18
C GLY A 73 -5.41 20.58 8.46
N PHE A 74 -4.69 20.01 7.49
CA PHE A 74 -3.28 19.68 7.64
C PHE A 74 -2.40 20.64 6.83
N PRO A 75 -1.09 20.73 7.15
CA PRO A 75 -0.17 21.58 6.41
C PRO A 75 -0.11 21.23 4.92
N ARG A 76 0.20 22.23 4.11
CA ARG A 76 0.33 22.04 2.66
C ARG A 76 1.34 20.94 2.31
N ALA A 77 2.41 20.82 3.09
CA ALA A 77 3.42 19.79 2.85
C ALA A 77 2.80 18.40 2.76
N LEU A 78 1.77 18.11 3.57
CA LEU A 78 1.11 16.82 3.52
C LEU A 78 0.31 16.64 2.23
N PHE A 79 -0.35 17.69 1.77
CA PHE A 79 -1.11 17.64 0.51
C PHE A 79 -0.21 17.51 -0.71
N ASN A 80 1.06 17.87 -0.58
CA ASN A 80 2.03 17.77 -1.68
C ASN A 80 2.67 16.39 -1.77
N VAL A 81 2.38 15.48 -0.83
CA VAL A 81 2.93 14.13 -0.86
C VAL A 81 2.33 13.38 -2.04
N GLU A 82 3.21 12.79 -2.84
CA GLU A 82 2.81 11.93 -3.96
C GLU A 82 3.45 10.58 -3.79
N TYR A 83 2.71 9.54 -4.09
CA TYR A 83 3.23 8.18 -4.13
C TYR A 83 2.91 7.57 -5.49
N PRO A 84 3.77 7.80 -6.48
CA PRO A 84 3.48 7.42 -7.87
C PRO A 84 3.71 5.93 -8.12
N ALA A 85 3.14 5.08 -7.28
CA ALA A 85 3.22 3.65 -7.46
C ALA A 85 2.43 3.22 -8.68
N SER A 86 3.02 2.33 -9.47
CA SER A 86 2.33 1.77 -10.63
C SER A 86 1.24 0.81 -10.18
N GLY A 87 0.10 0.85 -10.87
CA GLY A 87 -0.91 -0.16 -10.72
C GLY A 87 -0.52 -1.44 -11.46
N ASN A 88 -1.36 -2.47 -11.33
CA ASN A 88 -1.15 -3.72 -12.03
C ASN A 88 -2.50 -4.27 -12.51
N PRO A 89 -2.98 -3.78 -13.66
CA PRO A 89 -4.29 -4.19 -14.17
C PRO A 89 -4.40 -5.69 -14.42
N GLU A 90 -3.34 -6.30 -14.88
CA GLU A 90 -3.32 -7.74 -15.15
C GLU A 90 -3.52 -8.54 -13.86
N LEU A 91 -2.78 -8.20 -12.81
CA LEU A 91 -2.93 -8.86 -11.52
C LEU A 91 -4.28 -8.59 -10.90
N ALA A 92 -4.79 -7.36 -11.01
CA ALA A 92 -6.12 -7.00 -10.52
C ALA A 92 -7.20 -7.88 -11.17
N SER A 93 -7.11 -8.07 -12.48
CA SER A 93 -8.04 -8.94 -13.21
C SER A 93 -7.94 -10.38 -12.72
N LYS A 94 -6.72 -10.88 -12.51
CA LYS A 94 -6.48 -12.24 -12.06
C LYS A 94 -7.03 -12.47 -10.65
N ILE A 95 -6.81 -11.54 -9.73
CA ILE A 95 -7.32 -11.63 -8.36
C ILE A 95 -8.84 -11.58 -8.37
N SER A 96 -9.42 -10.67 -9.15
CA SER A 96 -10.87 -10.54 -9.26
C SER A 96 -11.54 -11.85 -9.70
N ARG A 97 -10.90 -12.59 -10.60
CA ARG A 97 -11.45 -13.86 -11.07
C ARG A 97 -11.36 -14.99 -10.04
N THR A 98 -10.48 -14.88 -9.05
CA THR A 98 -10.31 -15.92 -8.04
C THR A 98 -11.18 -15.70 -6.79
N MET A 99 -11.87 -14.60 -6.71
CA MET A 99 -12.70 -14.27 -5.55
C MET A 99 -14.20 -14.52 -5.77
#